data_8b6620fad07c5015942fcd4a9288eebb
#
_entry.id   8b6620fad07c5015942fcd4a9288eebb
#
_cell.length_a   1.000
_cell.length_b   1.000
_cell.length_c   1.000
_cell.angle_alpha   90.00
_cell.angle_beta   90.00
_cell.angle_gamma   90.00
#
_symmetry.space_group_name_H-M   'P 1'
#
loop_
_entity.id
_entity.type
_entity.pdbx_description
1 polymer ?
#
loop_
_entity_poly.entity_id
_entity_poly.type
_entity_poly.pdbx_seq_one_letter_code
_entity_poly.pdbx_strand_id
1 'polypeptide(L)'
;MRTSASTPSAPVSTGATAAPQAYKRRGRFAALSRFLPSGRTVAIGVPFLWLAVFFALPFVLVLKISFADQVMGIPPYTSLVEFKDGVVHFALQLSHYAFLLQDDLYIATYLSSLKMAAVSTVLCLLIGYPMAYYIARSEPNRRNVLMMAVMLPFWTSFLIRVYAWIGILKDDGLLNHTLIALGIIHTPLRLYHSDAGVYIGMVYSYLPFMVMPLYAHLVKMDLTLLEAAYDLGAKPWVAFTRITLPLSKNGIIAGSLLVFIPAVGEYVIPELLGGADTLMIGRVMWDEFFNNMDWPMASAVTVAMVLLLLVPMALFQYYQVKELEDAK
;
A
#
# COMPACT_ATOMS: atom_id res chain seq x y z
N MET A 1 -51.11 -73.65 21.74
CA MET A 1 -52.38 -73.71 22.50
C MET A 1 -52.98 -72.30 22.62
N ARG A 2 -54.25 -72.17 22.18
CA ARG A 2 -55.30 -71.12 22.41
C ARG A 2 -54.99 -69.72 21.82
N THR A 3 -55.58 -69.36 20.70
CA THR A 3 -56.95 -68.96 20.37
C THR A 3 -57.34 -67.58 20.81
N SER A 4 -57.51 -66.72 19.77
CA SER A 4 -58.68 -65.92 19.45
C SER A 4 -58.94 -64.71 20.35
N ALA A 5 -59.28 -63.52 19.87
CA ALA A 5 -60.52 -63.25 19.13
C ALA A 5 -60.49 -61.83 18.52
N SER A 6 -61.06 -61.71 17.37
CA SER A 6 -61.39 -60.48 16.65
C SER A 6 -62.58 -59.75 17.28
N THR A 7 -62.55 -58.42 17.33
CA THR A 7 -63.69 -57.55 17.40
C THR A 7 -63.63 -56.37 16.45
N PRO A 8 -64.70 -55.97 15.81
CA PRO A 8 -64.64 -55.04 14.64
C PRO A 8 -64.67 -53.57 15.07
N SER A 9 -63.93 -52.79 14.36
CA SER A 9 -63.81 -51.31 14.50
C SER A 9 -65.01 -50.62 13.76
N ALA A 10 -65.65 -49.71 14.44
CA ALA A 10 -66.59 -48.75 13.87
C ALA A 10 -65.88 -47.64 13.06
N PRO A 11 -66.54 -47.04 12.05
CA PRO A 11 -65.92 -46.01 11.22
C PRO A 11 -65.92 -44.66 11.94
N VAL A 12 -64.79 -44.06 12.02
CA VAL A 12 -64.57 -42.67 12.50
C VAL A 12 -64.80 -41.69 11.34
N SER A 13 -65.78 -40.81 11.55
CA SER A 13 -66.10 -39.69 10.67
C SER A 13 -64.94 -38.75 10.45
N THR A 14 -64.61 -38.56 9.19
CA THR A 14 -63.65 -37.54 8.73
C THR A 14 -64.22 -36.14 8.94
N GLY A 15 -63.84 -35.48 10.02
CA GLY A 15 -63.96 -34.03 10.17
C GLY A 15 -63.03 -33.30 9.27
N ALA A 16 -63.54 -32.58 8.29
CA ALA A 16 -62.81 -31.68 7.43
C ALA A 16 -62.25 -30.53 8.27
N THR A 17 -60.95 -30.59 8.56
CA THR A 17 -60.16 -29.42 9.10
C THR A 17 -59.92 -28.40 8.01
N ALA A 18 -60.68 -27.28 8.12
CA ALA A 18 -60.45 -26.11 7.29
C ALA A 18 -59.00 -25.62 7.41
N ALA A 19 -58.28 -25.58 6.30
CA ALA A 19 -56.93 -24.99 6.21
C ALA A 19 -56.97 -23.50 6.58
N PRO A 20 -56.02 -22.98 7.39
CA PRO A 20 -55.97 -21.57 7.70
C PRO A 20 -55.68 -20.80 6.42
N GLN A 21 -56.56 -19.88 6.05
CA GLN A 21 -56.33 -18.92 4.97
C GLN A 21 -55.11 -18.11 5.27
N ALA A 22 -54.02 -18.36 4.54
CA ALA A 22 -52.81 -17.53 4.54
C ALA A 22 -53.19 -16.13 4.08
N TYR A 23 -53.20 -15.19 5.02
CA TYR A 23 -53.47 -13.78 4.83
C TYR A 23 -52.43 -13.19 3.88
N LYS A 24 -52.79 -12.96 2.61
CA LYS A 24 -52.00 -12.29 1.59
C LYS A 24 -51.79 -10.83 1.98
N ARG A 25 -50.88 -10.52 2.90
CA ARG A 25 -50.29 -9.19 3.06
C ARG A 25 -49.09 -9.02 2.10
N ARG A 26 -49.31 -9.23 0.83
CA ARG A 26 -48.34 -8.98 -0.24
C ARG A 26 -48.87 -7.89 -1.16
N GLY A 27 -48.75 -6.63 -0.78
CA GLY A 27 -49.24 -5.58 -1.67
C GLY A 27 -48.53 -4.24 -1.62
N ARG A 28 -47.84 -3.90 -0.52
CA ARG A 28 -47.22 -2.55 -0.37
C ARG A 28 -45.71 -2.57 -0.29
N PHE A 29 -45.05 -3.68 0.04
CA PHE A 29 -43.61 -3.80 0.07
C PHE A 29 -43.00 -4.26 -1.26
N ALA A 30 -43.78 -4.83 -2.17
CA ALA A 30 -43.31 -5.29 -3.47
C ALA A 30 -43.02 -4.14 -4.46
N ALA A 31 -43.59 -2.97 -4.25
CA ALA A 31 -43.33 -1.79 -5.08
C ALA A 31 -42.00 -1.10 -4.66
N LEU A 32 -41.65 -1.11 -3.35
CA LEU A 32 -40.36 -0.54 -2.88
C LEU A 32 -39.18 -1.46 -3.18
N SER A 33 -39.36 -2.78 -3.25
CA SER A 33 -38.29 -3.73 -3.55
C SER A 33 -37.76 -3.62 -5.00
N ARG A 34 -38.52 -2.99 -5.91
CA ARG A 34 -38.11 -2.74 -7.29
C ARG A 34 -37.07 -1.59 -7.41
N PHE A 35 -36.99 -0.70 -6.42
CA PHE A 35 -36.05 0.40 -6.36
C PHE A 35 -34.85 0.14 -5.43
N LEU A 36 -34.90 -0.92 -4.63
CA LEU A 36 -33.76 -1.28 -3.79
C LEU A 36 -32.73 -2.02 -4.67
N PRO A 37 -31.47 -1.49 -4.75
CA PRO A 37 -30.42 -2.16 -5.47
C PRO A 37 -30.22 -3.58 -4.90
N SER A 38 -29.87 -4.53 -5.77
CA SER A 38 -29.62 -5.91 -5.32
C SER A 38 -28.55 -5.91 -4.22
N GLY A 39 -28.61 -6.85 -3.27
CA GLY A 39 -27.63 -6.93 -2.19
C GLY A 39 -26.17 -6.92 -2.71
N ARG A 40 -25.94 -7.50 -3.90
CA ARG A 40 -24.66 -7.46 -4.60
C ARG A 40 -24.28 -6.03 -5.02
N THR A 41 -25.23 -5.24 -5.55
CA THR A 41 -24.99 -3.84 -5.95
C THR A 41 -24.68 -2.96 -4.74
N VAL A 42 -25.32 -3.19 -3.60
CA VAL A 42 -25.03 -2.46 -2.35
C VAL A 42 -23.65 -2.86 -1.82
N ALA A 43 -23.32 -4.14 -1.79
CA ALA A 43 -22.04 -4.64 -1.29
C ALA A 43 -20.84 -4.11 -2.11
N ILE A 44 -21.01 -3.94 -3.41
CA ILE A 44 -19.99 -3.38 -4.29
C ILE A 44 -20.06 -1.84 -4.31
N GLY A 45 -21.26 -1.28 -4.40
CA GLY A 45 -21.48 0.17 -4.58
C GLY A 45 -21.04 1.01 -3.40
N VAL A 46 -21.22 0.55 -2.16
CA VAL A 46 -20.84 1.30 -0.96
C VAL A 46 -19.32 1.56 -0.90
N PRO A 47 -18.43 0.53 -1.03
CA PRO A 47 -16.99 0.78 -1.07
C PRO A 47 -16.55 1.65 -2.26
N PHE A 48 -17.14 1.45 -3.44
CA PHE A 48 -16.83 2.27 -4.61
C PHE A 48 -17.26 3.74 -4.44
N LEU A 49 -18.44 3.98 -3.86
CA LEU A 49 -18.90 5.35 -3.56
C LEU A 49 -17.99 6.02 -2.54
N TRP A 50 -17.56 5.27 -1.50
CA TRP A 50 -16.60 5.75 -0.53
C TRP A 50 -15.29 6.18 -1.20
N LEU A 51 -14.71 5.31 -2.03
CA LEU A 51 -13.50 5.63 -2.80
C LEU A 51 -13.69 6.82 -3.75
N ALA A 52 -14.84 6.91 -4.42
CA ALA A 52 -15.15 8.04 -5.31
C ALA A 52 -15.22 9.37 -4.54
N VAL A 53 -15.87 9.40 -3.38
CA VAL A 53 -16.02 10.64 -2.59
C VAL A 53 -14.73 11.02 -1.87
N PHE A 54 -14.04 10.08 -1.24
CA PHE A 54 -12.89 10.39 -0.38
C PHE A 54 -11.54 10.31 -1.08
N PHE A 55 -11.46 9.70 -2.25
CA PHE A 55 -10.23 9.60 -3.02
C PHE A 55 -10.35 10.28 -4.40
N ALA A 56 -11.33 9.89 -5.22
CA ALA A 56 -11.40 10.40 -6.59
C ALA A 56 -11.77 11.90 -6.63
N LEU A 57 -12.68 12.38 -5.76
CA LEU A 57 -13.07 13.78 -5.74
C LEU A 57 -11.90 14.70 -5.31
N PRO A 58 -11.16 14.45 -4.19
CA PRO A 58 -9.95 15.22 -3.89
C PRO A 58 -8.90 15.15 -5.00
N PHE A 59 -8.71 14.00 -5.64
CA PHE A 59 -7.78 13.87 -6.75
C PHE A 59 -8.18 14.71 -7.97
N VAL A 60 -9.49 14.75 -8.31
CA VAL A 60 -10.01 15.61 -9.37
C VAL A 60 -9.82 17.09 -9.03
N LEU A 61 -9.92 17.49 -7.75
CA LEU A 61 -9.61 18.85 -7.31
C LEU A 61 -8.13 19.19 -7.50
N VAL A 62 -7.22 18.28 -7.13
CA VAL A 62 -5.77 18.45 -7.38
C VAL A 62 -5.50 18.53 -8.87
N LEU A 63 -6.10 17.65 -9.67
CA LEU A 63 -5.98 17.68 -11.13
C LEU A 63 -6.51 19.00 -11.71
N LYS A 64 -7.64 19.52 -11.19
CA LYS A 64 -8.16 20.84 -11.56
C LYS A 64 -7.15 21.93 -11.24
N ILE A 65 -6.61 21.98 -10.03
CA ILE A 65 -5.68 23.02 -9.57
C ILE A 65 -4.38 22.99 -10.38
N SER A 66 -3.91 21.83 -10.83
CA SER A 66 -2.68 21.69 -11.63
C SER A 66 -2.71 22.40 -12.99
N PHE A 67 -3.89 22.78 -13.48
CA PHE A 67 -4.10 23.56 -14.71
C PHE A 67 -4.43 25.05 -14.44
N ALA A 68 -4.41 25.49 -13.18
CA ALA A 68 -4.66 26.88 -12.81
C ALA A 68 -3.36 27.68 -12.76
N ASP A 69 -3.45 29.02 -12.72
CA ASP A 69 -2.29 29.89 -12.46
C ASP A 69 -2.22 30.26 -10.98
N GLN A 70 -0.99 30.50 -10.49
CA GLN A 70 -0.76 31.02 -9.16
C GLN A 70 -1.20 32.49 -9.09
N VAL A 71 -1.91 32.86 -8.03
CA VAL A 71 -2.28 34.26 -7.74
C VAL A 71 -2.07 34.54 -6.26
N MET A 72 -1.76 35.81 -5.96
CA MET A 72 -1.70 36.31 -4.58
C MET A 72 -3.12 36.44 -4.03
N GLY A 73 -3.57 35.47 -3.26
CA GLY A 73 -4.91 35.45 -2.69
C GLY A 73 -5.20 34.16 -1.89
N ILE A 74 -6.42 34.03 -1.38
CA ILE A 74 -6.91 32.81 -0.74
C ILE A 74 -8.22 32.41 -1.42
N PRO A 75 -8.26 31.32 -2.18
CA PRO A 75 -7.17 30.35 -2.48
C PRO A 75 -6.13 30.93 -3.46
N PRO A 76 -4.85 30.46 -3.42
CA PRO A 76 -3.75 31.01 -4.22
C PRO A 76 -3.71 30.44 -5.66
N TYR A 77 -4.86 30.30 -6.31
CA TYR A 77 -4.98 29.83 -7.69
C TYR A 77 -6.19 30.45 -8.40
N THR A 78 -6.08 30.57 -9.73
CA THR A 78 -7.13 31.13 -10.58
C THR A 78 -8.31 30.19 -10.77
N SER A 79 -9.48 30.74 -11.08
CA SER A 79 -10.62 29.94 -11.56
C SER A 79 -10.34 29.43 -12.97
N LEU A 80 -10.52 28.12 -13.24
CA LEU A 80 -10.41 27.56 -14.59
C LEU A 80 -11.56 28.02 -15.52
N VAL A 81 -12.65 28.49 -14.95
CA VAL A 81 -13.84 28.91 -15.68
C VAL A 81 -14.15 30.33 -15.29
N GLU A 82 -13.97 31.27 -16.20
CA GLU A 82 -14.38 32.66 -16.03
C GLU A 82 -15.57 32.98 -16.95
N PHE A 83 -16.60 33.58 -16.36
CA PHE A 83 -17.71 34.15 -17.11
C PHE A 83 -17.39 35.60 -17.39
N LYS A 84 -16.88 35.89 -18.60
CA LYS A 84 -16.68 37.26 -19.08
C LYS A 84 -17.54 37.51 -20.31
N ASP A 85 -18.27 38.60 -20.31
CA ASP A 85 -19.08 39.07 -21.45
C ASP A 85 -20.09 38.04 -22.00
N GLY A 86 -20.65 37.18 -21.14
CA GLY A 86 -21.59 36.12 -21.55
C GLY A 86 -20.96 34.92 -22.24
N VAL A 87 -19.63 34.84 -22.30
CA VAL A 87 -18.86 33.72 -22.86
C VAL A 87 -18.10 33.04 -21.74
N VAL A 88 -18.10 31.70 -21.77
CA VAL A 88 -17.32 30.86 -20.85
C VAL A 88 -15.88 30.74 -21.39
N HIS A 89 -14.93 31.33 -20.69
CA HIS A 89 -13.51 31.18 -20.98
C HIS A 89 -12.92 30.05 -20.14
N PHE A 90 -12.31 29.08 -20.82
CA PHE A 90 -11.52 28.03 -20.15
C PHE A 90 -10.05 28.43 -20.19
N ALA A 91 -9.49 28.76 -19.04
CA ALA A 91 -8.06 29.04 -18.90
C ALA A 91 -7.35 27.76 -18.41
N LEU A 92 -6.92 26.91 -19.35
CA LEU A 92 -6.12 25.72 -19.05
C LEU A 92 -4.64 26.07 -19.27
N GLN A 93 -3.85 26.02 -18.19
CA GLN A 93 -2.41 26.28 -18.23
C GLN A 93 -1.63 24.97 -18.20
N LEU A 94 -0.86 24.74 -19.25
CA LEU A 94 0.08 23.61 -19.34
C LEU A 94 1.51 24.03 -19.03
N SER A 95 1.74 25.30 -18.71
CA SER A 95 3.06 25.89 -18.43
C SER A 95 3.78 25.15 -17.30
N HIS A 96 3.08 24.77 -16.23
CA HIS A 96 3.65 24.02 -15.10
C HIS A 96 4.21 22.66 -15.53
N TYR A 97 3.50 21.92 -16.39
CA TYR A 97 3.99 20.65 -16.92
C TYR A 97 5.17 20.82 -17.87
N ALA A 98 5.15 21.88 -18.71
CA ALA A 98 6.28 22.20 -19.57
C ALA A 98 7.51 22.58 -18.72
N PHE A 99 7.31 23.36 -17.65
CA PHE A 99 8.37 23.73 -16.72
C PHE A 99 8.96 22.50 -16.02
N LEU A 100 8.14 21.57 -15.50
CA LEU A 100 8.59 20.33 -14.88
C LEU A 100 9.47 19.48 -15.80
N LEU A 101 9.26 19.54 -17.13
CA LEU A 101 10.05 18.79 -18.11
C LEU A 101 11.31 19.54 -18.59
N GLN A 102 11.38 20.84 -18.37
CA GLN A 102 12.49 21.69 -18.83
C GLN A 102 13.47 22.03 -17.71
N ASP A 103 13.02 22.00 -16.45
CA ASP A 103 13.84 22.33 -15.30
C ASP A 103 14.58 21.08 -14.80
N ASP A 104 15.91 21.15 -14.88
CA ASP A 104 16.81 20.08 -14.46
C ASP A 104 16.65 19.71 -12.98
N LEU A 105 16.22 20.65 -12.13
CA LEU A 105 16.02 20.41 -10.70
C LEU A 105 14.89 19.40 -10.47
N TYR A 106 13.75 19.57 -11.12
CA TYR A 106 12.61 18.64 -10.96
C TYR A 106 12.94 17.25 -11.51
N ILE A 107 13.57 17.19 -12.68
CA ILE A 107 14.00 15.93 -13.30
C ILE A 107 14.98 15.20 -12.36
N ALA A 108 16.01 15.91 -11.88
CA ALA A 108 16.97 15.35 -10.95
C ALA A 108 16.32 14.88 -9.65
N THR A 109 15.34 15.63 -9.12
CA THR A 109 14.62 15.29 -7.90
C THR A 109 13.74 14.06 -8.09
N TYR A 110 13.04 13.91 -9.23
CA TYR A 110 12.28 12.70 -9.55
C TYR A 110 13.20 11.47 -9.65
N LEU A 111 14.32 11.60 -10.36
CA LEU A 111 15.32 10.52 -10.49
C LEU A 111 15.93 10.15 -9.13
N SER A 112 16.25 11.14 -8.31
CA SER A 112 16.73 10.95 -6.95
C SER A 112 15.71 10.18 -6.11
N SER A 113 14.42 10.57 -6.14
CA SER A 113 13.34 9.87 -5.42
C SER A 113 13.18 8.43 -5.88
N LEU A 114 13.20 8.18 -7.20
CA LEU A 114 13.13 6.82 -7.74
C LEU A 114 14.34 5.98 -7.31
N LYS A 115 15.55 6.55 -7.35
CA LYS A 115 16.78 5.89 -6.88
C LYS A 115 16.68 5.56 -5.39
N MET A 116 16.30 6.53 -4.56
CA MET A 116 16.18 6.36 -3.11
C MET A 116 15.14 5.29 -2.78
N ALA A 117 13.96 5.32 -3.41
CA ALA A 117 12.92 4.33 -3.24
C ALA A 117 13.36 2.94 -3.71
N ALA A 118 14.02 2.84 -4.87
CA ALA A 118 14.51 1.56 -5.40
C ALA A 118 15.57 0.93 -4.49
N VAL A 119 16.57 1.71 -4.06
CA VAL A 119 17.63 1.23 -3.15
C VAL A 119 17.01 0.80 -1.80
N SER A 120 16.13 1.63 -1.21
CA SER A 120 15.43 1.28 0.03
C SER A 120 14.59 0.01 -0.11
N THR A 121 13.92 -0.17 -1.24
CA THR A 121 13.13 -1.39 -1.53
C THR A 121 14.03 -2.62 -1.61
N VAL A 122 15.17 -2.53 -2.31
CA VAL A 122 16.14 -3.62 -2.39
C VAL A 122 16.71 -3.96 -1.02
N LEU A 123 17.08 -2.96 -0.23
CA LEU A 123 17.57 -3.15 1.15
C LEU A 123 16.49 -3.79 2.04
N CYS A 124 15.25 -3.33 1.96
CA CYS A 124 14.12 -3.96 2.65
C CYS A 124 13.91 -5.41 2.23
N LEU A 125 14.08 -5.73 0.94
CA LEU A 125 13.98 -7.09 0.43
C LEU A 125 15.11 -7.97 0.96
N LEU A 126 16.35 -7.49 0.91
CA LEU A 126 17.52 -8.24 1.37
C LEU A 126 17.45 -8.58 2.87
N ILE A 127 16.90 -7.68 3.68
CA ILE A 127 16.73 -7.88 5.13
C ILE A 127 15.42 -8.62 5.41
N GLY A 128 14.34 -8.20 4.77
CA GLY A 128 12.99 -8.71 5.02
C GLY A 128 12.77 -10.15 4.53
N TYR A 129 13.43 -10.55 3.43
CA TYR A 129 13.27 -11.90 2.90
C TYR A 129 13.78 -12.98 3.85
N PRO A 130 15.03 -12.93 4.38
CA PRO A 130 15.48 -13.86 5.39
C PRO A 130 14.61 -13.88 6.65
N MET A 131 14.14 -12.69 7.10
CA MET A 131 13.24 -12.59 8.25
C MET A 131 11.90 -13.28 7.96
N ALA A 132 11.25 -12.98 6.85
CA ALA A 132 9.98 -13.59 6.46
C ALA A 132 10.11 -15.10 6.26
N TYR A 133 11.21 -15.55 5.66
CA TYR A 133 11.49 -16.98 5.47
C TYR A 133 11.65 -17.72 6.81
N TYR A 134 12.43 -17.15 7.74
CA TYR A 134 12.61 -17.72 9.08
C TYR A 134 11.28 -17.77 9.85
N ILE A 135 10.50 -16.69 9.81
CA ILE A 135 9.19 -16.62 10.46
C ILE A 135 8.23 -17.68 9.88
N ALA A 136 8.17 -17.79 8.55
CA ALA A 136 7.29 -18.75 7.88
C ALA A 136 7.61 -20.22 8.21
N ARG A 137 8.88 -20.52 8.51
CA ARG A 137 9.37 -21.87 8.89
C ARG A 137 9.34 -22.15 10.38
N SER A 138 9.04 -21.13 11.20
CA SER A 138 8.96 -21.30 12.66
C SER A 138 7.68 -22.00 13.07
N GLU A 139 7.70 -22.63 14.25
CA GLU A 139 6.52 -23.23 14.90
C GLU A 139 5.42 -22.18 15.14
N PRO A 140 4.13 -22.55 15.14
CA PRO A 140 3.00 -21.62 15.20
C PRO A 140 3.09 -20.60 16.34
N ASN A 141 3.46 -21.02 17.55
CA ASN A 141 3.57 -20.12 18.69
C ASN A 141 4.71 -19.10 18.53
N ARG A 142 5.90 -19.57 18.13
CA ARG A 142 7.05 -18.73 17.85
C ARG A 142 6.80 -17.78 16.70
N ARG A 143 6.14 -18.25 15.64
CA ARG A 143 5.75 -17.48 14.46
C ARG A 143 4.90 -16.25 14.84
N ASN A 144 3.89 -16.46 15.68
CA ASN A 144 3.02 -15.37 16.12
C ASN A 144 3.80 -14.31 16.91
N VAL A 145 4.69 -14.71 17.81
CA VAL A 145 5.53 -13.78 18.58
C VAL A 145 6.47 -13.00 17.66
N LEU A 146 7.11 -13.67 16.70
CA LEU A 146 8.00 -13.00 15.73
C LEU A 146 7.26 -12.01 14.85
N MET A 147 6.05 -12.37 14.37
CA MET A 147 5.21 -11.43 13.61
C MET A 147 4.79 -10.23 14.44
N MET A 148 4.42 -10.43 15.71
CA MET A 148 4.15 -9.32 16.62
C MET A 148 5.38 -8.43 16.80
N ALA A 149 6.56 -9.01 16.95
CA ALA A 149 7.82 -8.27 17.10
C ALA A 149 8.14 -7.40 15.87
N VAL A 150 7.89 -7.91 14.64
CA VAL A 150 8.03 -7.13 13.40
C VAL A 150 7.05 -5.96 13.35
N MET A 151 5.83 -6.14 13.88
CA MET A 151 4.79 -5.09 13.88
C MET A 151 4.89 -4.12 15.06
N LEU A 152 5.64 -4.47 16.11
CA LEU A 152 5.75 -3.67 17.34
C LEU A 152 6.15 -2.20 17.10
N PRO A 153 7.08 -1.88 16.17
CA PRO A 153 7.41 -0.49 15.88
C PRO A 153 6.22 0.36 15.42
N PHE A 154 5.18 -0.24 14.81
CA PHE A 154 3.99 0.49 14.35
C PHE A 154 3.09 1.00 15.46
N TRP A 155 3.22 0.49 16.67
CA TRP A 155 2.44 0.94 17.82
C TRP A 155 2.96 2.26 18.40
N THR A 156 4.13 2.71 17.94
CA THR A 156 4.69 4.00 18.29
C THR A 156 4.48 5.02 17.17
N SER A 157 4.40 6.31 17.51
CA SER A 157 4.28 7.37 16.51
C SER A 157 5.44 7.32 15.50
N PHE A 158 5.10 7.51 14.23
CA PHE A 158 6.08 7.57 13.15
C PHE A 158 7.14 8.66 13.39
N LEU A 159 6.71 9.87 13.74
CA LEU A 159 7.61 10.99 14.01
C LEU A 159 8.57 10.69 15.17
N ILE A 160 8.07 10.14 16.28
CA ILE A 160 8.93 9.79 17.43
C ILE A 160 10.01 8.80 17.01
N ARG A 161 9.70 7.84 16.15
CA ARG A 161 10.68 6.89 15.64
C ARG A 161 11.77 7.57 14.80
N VAL A 162 11.38 8.51 13.92
CA VAL A 162 12.36 9.25 13.10
C VAL A 162 13.23 10.14 13.98
N TYR A 163 12.65 10.82 14.98
CA TYR A 163 13.43 11.60 15.96
C TYR A 163 14.40 10.73 16.79
N ALA A 164 14.01 9.51 17.14
CA ALA A 164 14.92 8.58 17.81
C ALA A 164 16.13 8.23 16.90
N TRP A 165 15.91 8.07 15.59
CA TRP A 165 17.02 7.87 14.63
C TRP A 165 17.95 9.08 14.57
N ILE A 166 17.45 10.32 14.68
CA ILE A 166 18.32 11.50 14.79
C ILE A 166 19.26 11.34 15.99
N GLY A 167 18.74 11.00 17.15
CA GLY A 167 19.56 10.79 18.37
C GLY A 167 20.58 9.66 18.25
N ILE A 168 20.27 8.62 17.47
CA ILE A 168 21.15 7.48 17.25
C ILE A 168 22.27 7.81 16.23
N LEU A 169 21.93 8.52 15.13
CA LEU A 169 22.78 8.73 13.98
C LEU A 169 23.65 10.00 14.04
N LYS A 170 23.42 10.92 14.98
CA LYS A 170 24.28 12.12 15.18
C LYS A 170 25.73 11.74 15.40
N ASP A 171 26.64 12.69 15.11
CA ASP A 171 28.08 12.50 15.30
C ASP A 171 28.42 12.16 16.76
N ASP A 172 27.71 12.75 17.71
CA ASP A 172 27.75 12.46 19.15
C ASP A 172 26.65 11.48 19.60
N GLY A 173 26.08 10.73 18.65
CA GLY A 173 24.97 9.82 18.90
C GLY A 173 25.39 8.45 19.45
N LEU A 174 24.37 7.68 19.87
CA LEU A 174 24.58 6.38 20.51
C LEU A 174 25.36 5.40 19.61
N LEU A 175 25.13 5.41 18.30
CA LEU A 175 25.81 4.53 17.36
C LEU A 175 27.32 4.81 17.33
N ASN A 176 27.70 6.07 17.13
CA ASN A 176 29.11 6.49 17.08
C ASN A 176 29.83 6.23 18.41
N HIS A 177 29.20 6.59 19.55
CA HIS A 177 29.76 6.30 20.86
C HIS A 177 30.01 4.80 21.07
N THR A 178 29.07 3.96 20.69
CA THR A 178 29.20 2.50 20.82
C THR A 178 30.32 1.95 19.94
N LEU A 179 30.39 2.37 18.67
CA LEU A 179 31.41 1.90 17.74
C LEU A 179 32.82 2.34 18.12
N ILE A 180 32.97 3.56 18.65
CA ILE A 180 34.25 4.08 19.19
C ILE A 180 34.65 3.31 20.45
N ALA A 181 33.72 3.10 21.37
CA ALA A 181 33.97 2.35 22.61
C ALA A 181 34.40 0.89 22.35
N LEU A 182 33.87 0.26 21.28
CA LEU A 182 34.25 -1.07 20.84
C LEU A 182 35.56 -1.09 20.02
N GLY A 183 36.17 0.07 19.74
CA GLY A 183 37.40 0.18 18.94
C GLY A 183 37.22 -0.15 17.45
N ILE A 184 35.97 -0.19 16.96
CA ILE A 184 35.65 -0.48 15.54
C ILE A 184 35.96 0.70 14.65
N ILE A 185 35.71 1.93 15.14
CA ILE A 185 36.02 3.18 14.45
C ILE A 185 36.82 4.12 15.37
N HIS A 186 37.60 5.01 14.79
CA HIS A 186 38.38 6.00 15.52
C HIS A 186 37.84 7.43 15.39
N THR A 187 36.97 7.67 14.38
CA THR A 187 36.33 8.96 14.12
C THR A 187 34.83 8.71 13.92
N PRO A 188 33.96 9.65 14.33
CA PRO A 188 32.54 9.53 14.14
C PRO A 188 32.17 9.39 12.65
N LEU A 189 31.23 8.51 12.35
CA LEU A 189 30.61 8.38 11.03
C LEU A 189 29.57 9.49 10.86
N ARG A 190 29.67 10.25 9.79
CA ARG A 190 28.66 11.25 9.43
C ARG A 190 27.46 10.59 8.75
N LEU A 191 26.57 10.03 9.55
CA LEU A 191 25.35 9.38 9.07
C LEU A 191 24.14 10.30 9.11
N TYR A 192 24.09 11.20 10.08
CA TYR A 192 23.08 12.24 10.15
C TYR A 192 23.32 13.30 9.08
N HIS A 193 22.28 13.84 8.49
CA HIS A 193 22.32 14.71 7.30
C HIS A 193 23.03 14.08 6.10
N SER A 194 22.73 12.81 5.83
CA SER A 194 23.28 12.07 4.68
C SER A 194 22.25 11.12 4.05
N ASP A 195 22.50 10.73 2.80
CA ASP A 195 21.69 9.69 2.12
C ASP A 195 21.71 8.38 2.89
N ALA A 196 22.81 8.02 3.55
CA ALA A 196 22.90 6.82 4.37
C ALA A 196 21.91 6.86 5.54
N GLY A 197 21.78 7.99 6.21
CA GLY A 197 20.81 8.21 7.28
C GLY A 197 19.36 8.05 6.77
N VAL A 198 19.08 8.60 5.58
CA VAL A 198 17.76 8.43 4.95
C VAL A 198 17.48 6.97 4.62
N TYR A 199 18.43 6.22 4.04
CA TYR A 199 18.25 4.79 3.78
C TYR A 199 17.99 4.00 5.06
N ILE A 200 18.71 4.26 6.13
CA ILE A 200 18.48 3.61 7.43
C ILE A 200 17.07 3.89 7.93
N GLY A 201 16.64 5.15 7.92
CA GLY A 201 15.30 5.57 8.33
C GLY A 201 14.19 4.92 7.49
N MET A 202 14.36 4.93 6.15
CA MET A 202 13.41 4.31 5.22
C MET A 202 13.32 2.79 5.42
N VAL A 203 14.46 2.11 5.47
CA VAL A 203 14.49 0.65 5.65
C VAL A 203 13.81 0.26 6.95
N TYR A 204 14.16 0.92 8.06
CA TYR A 204 13.50 0.67 9.34
C TYR A 204 11.99 0.88 9.29
N SER A 205 11.56 1.97 8.65
CA SER A 205 10.15 2.34 8.60
C SER A 205 9.33 1.45 7.68
N TYR A 206 9.91 0.98 6.57
CA TYR A 206 9.19 0.22 5.53
C TYR A 206 9.41 -1.29 5.61
N LEU A 207 10.36 -1.79 6.42
CA LEU A 207 10.66 -3.21 6.57
C LEU A 207 9.43 -4.09 6.84
N PRO A 208 8.50 -3.74 7.75
CA PRO A 208 7.30 -4.54 7.98
C PRO A 208 6.39 -4.68 6.76
N PHE A 209 6.30 -3.65 5.92
CA PHE A 209 5.53 -3.72 4.66
C PHE A 209 6.13 -4.69 3.65
N MET A 210 7.45 -4.92 3.72
CA MET A 210 8.12 -5.96 2.94
C MET A 210 7.89 -7.34 3.53
N VAL A 211 8.05 -7.49 4.85
CA VAL A 211 7.99 -8.80 5.54
C VAL A 211 6.61 -9.43 5.47
N MET A 212 5.53 -8.65 5.62
CA MET A 212 4.17 -9.20 5.69
C MET A 212 3.71 -9.92 4.41
N PRO A 213 3.80 -9.35 3.20
CA PRO A 213 3.43 -10.06 1.98
C PRO A 213 4.33 -11.26 1.70
N LEU A 214 5.64 -11.13 1.94
CA LEU A 214 6.58 -12.24 1.80
C LEU A 214 6.20 -13.40 2.72
N TYR A 215 5.95 -13.12 3.99
CA TYR A 215 5.49 -14.12 4.95
C TYR A 215 4.18 -14.78 4.51
N ALA A 216 3.19 -13.99 4.06
CA ALA A 216 1.90 -14.51 3.64
C ALA A 216 1.98 -15.50 2.46
N HIS A 217 2.96 -15.32 1.58
CA HIS A 217 3.25 -16.25 0.50
C HIS A 217 4.08 -17.44 0.96
N LEU A 218 5.16 -17.21 1.72
CA LEU A 218 6.08 -18.25 2.16
C LEU A 218 5.43 -19.25 3.13
N VAL A 219 4.51 -18.83 3.98
CA VAL A 219 3.80 -19.72 4.92
C VAL A 219 2.87 -20.71 4.24
N LYS A 220 2.37 -20.37 3.04
CA LYS A 220 1.47 -21.21 2.24
C LYS A 220 2.20 -22.16 1.30
N MET A 221 3.53 -22.04 1.20
CA MET A 221 4.32 -22.84 0.29
C MET A 221 4.35 -24.31 0.74
N ASP A 222 4.09 -25.21 -0.20
CA ASP A 222 4.16 -26.64 0.04
C ASP A 222 5.62 -27.09 0.28
N LEU A 223 5.89 -27.65 1.46
CA LEU A 223 7.21 -28.09 1.86
C LEU A 223 7.63 -29.38 1.19
N THR A 224 6.68 -30.20 0.73
CA THR A 224 6.98 -31.46 0.03
C THR A 224 7.81 -31.25 -1.23
N LEU A 225 7.68 -30.09 -1.88
CA LEU A 225 8.50 -29.70 -3.03
C LEU A 225 9.99 -29.55 -2.65
N LEU A 226 10.28 -29.07 -1.46
CA LEU A 226 11.66 -28.96 -0.96
C LEU A 226 12.21 -30.33 -0.51
N GLU A 227 11.37 -31.14 0.14
CA GLU A 227 11.72 -32.50 0.54
C GLU A 227 12.06 -33.35 -0.67
N ALA A 228 11.21 -33.33 -1.72
CA ALA A 228 11.47 -34.00 -2.98
C ALA A 228 12.77 -33.52 -3.67
N ALA A 229 13.07 -32.23 -3.60
CA ALA A 229 14.31 -31.70 -4.16
C ALA A 229 15.55 -32.22 -3.39
N TYR A 230 15.45 -32.30 -2.06
CA TYR A 230 16.54 -32.85 -1.22
C TYR A 230 16.73 -34.34 -1.46
N ASP A 231 15.66 -35.10 -1.62
CA ASP A 231 15.70 -36.52 -1.97
C ASP A 231 16.38 -36.78 -3.32
N LEU A 232 16.23 -35.84 -4.27
CA LEU A 232 16.93 -35.82 -5.55
C LEU A 232 18.36 -35.30 -5.46
N GLY A 233 18.90 -35.04 -4.25
CA GLY A 233 20.25 -34.56 -4.03
C GLY A 233 20.50 -33.09 -4.25
N ALA A 234 19.46 -32.25 -4.33
CA ALA A 234 19.63 -30.82 -4.47
C ALA A 234 20.28 -30.20 -3.22
N LYS A 235 21.29 -29.35 -3.42
CA LYS A 235 21.88 -28.56 -2.34
C LYS A 235 20.88 -27.49 -1.87
N PRO A 236 20.92 -27.06 -0.59
CA PRO A 236 19.99 -26.06 -0.02
C PRO A 236 19.90 -24.77 -0.86
N TRP A 237 21.03 -24.28 -1.37
CA TRP A 237 21.06 -23.09 -2.24
C TRP A 237 20.34 -23.31 -3.57
N VAL A 238 20.45 -24.52 -4.15
CA VAL A 238 19.77 -24.87 -5.42
C VAL A 238 18.26 -24.96 -5.19
N ALA A 239 17.83 -25.61 -4.10
CA ALA A 239 16.42 -25.68 -3.72
C ALA A 239 15.86 -24.28 -3.45
N PHE A 240 16.61 -23.41 -2.77
CA PHE A 240 16.22 -22.03 -2.53
C PHE A 240 16.02 -21.25 -3.85
N THR A 241 17.01 -21.25 -4.74
CA THR A 241 16.99 -20.44 -5.97
C THR A 241 16.04 -20.97 -7.03
N ARG A 242 15.83 -22.30 -7.11
CA ARG A 242 14.99 -22.93 -8.14
C ARG A 242 13.56 -23.22 -7.70
N ILE A 243 13.28 -23.28 -6.40
CA ILE A 243 11.96 -23.61 -5.88
C ILE A 243 11.42 -22.45 -5.02
N THR A 244 12.12 -22.11 -3.93
CA THR A 244 11.59 -21.13 -2.97
C THR A 244 11.46 -19.74 -3.56
N LEU A 245 12.49 -19.24 -4.23
CA LEU A 245 12.52 -17.90 -4.80
C LEU A 245 11.48 -17.70 -5.90
N PRO A 246 11.34 -18.60 -6.91
CA PRO A 246 10.30 -18.49 -7.92
C PRO A 246 8.88 -18.58 -7.34
N LEU A 247 8.63 -19.48 -6.40
CA LEU A 247 7.32 -19.65 -5.77
C LEU A 247 6.94 -18.44 -4.88
N SER A 248 7.92 -17.72 -4.35
CA SER A 248 7.69 -16.47 -3.56
C SER A 248 7.63 -15.20 -4.39
N LYS A 249 7.78 -15.27 -5.72
CA LYS A 249 7.84 -14.12 -6.64
C LYS A 249 6.69 -13.13 -6.41
N ASN A 250 5.46 -13.61 -6.28
CA ASN A 250 4.31 -12.73 -6.05
C ASN A 250 4.37 -12.01 -4.71
N GLY A 251 4.91 -12.65 -3.67
CA GLY A 251 5.19 -12.03 -2.38
C GLY A 251 6.28 -10.97 -2.46
N ILE A 252 7.35 -11.25 -3.22
CA ILE A 252 8.45 -10.30 -3.46
C ILE A 252 7.93 -9.05 -4.18
N ILE A 253 7.17 -9.22 -5.26
CA ILE A 253 6.64 -8.09 -6.04
C ILE A 253 5.64 -7.29 -5.19
N ALA A 254 4.71 -7.95 -4.49
CA ALA A 254 3.74 -7.27 -3.64
C ALA A 254 4.42 -6.48 -2.51
N GLY A 255 5.40 -7.07 -1.81
CA GLY A 255 6.19 -6.38 -0.78
C GLY A 255 6.99 -5.23 -1.35
N SER A 256 7.62 -5.42 -2.52
CA SER A 256 8.40 -4.37 -3.19
C SER A 256 7.53 -3.17 -3.56
N LEU A 257 6.32 -3.38 -4.08
CA LEU A 257 5.40 -2.28 -4.40
C LEU A 257 4.89 -1.55 -3.16
N LEU A 258 4.59 -2.29 -2.08
CA LEU A 258 4.16 -1.70 -0.81
C LEU A 258 5.24 -0.85 -0.14
N VAL A 259 6.52 -1.11 -0.43
CA VAL A 259 7.65 -0.29 0.01
C VAL A 259 7.95 0.83 -0.98
N PHE A 260 8.04 0.52 -2.27
CA PHE A 260 8.49 1.44 -3.31
C PHE A 260 7.55 2.63 -3.50
N ILE A 261 6.22 2.37 -3.57
CA ILE A 261 5.24 3.42 -3.88
C ILE A 261 5.25 4.53 -2.82
N PRO A 262 5.11 4.26 -1.50
CA PRO A 262 5.17 5.32 -0.51
C PRO A 262 6.59 5.92 -0.37
N ALA A 263 7.65 5.13 -0.61
CA ALA A 263 9.03 5.62 -0.53
C ALA A 263 9.35 6.69 -1.58
N VAL A 264 8.77 6.64 -2.78
CA VAL A 264 8.98 7.69 -3.82
C VAL A 264 8.48 9.05 -3.34
N GLY A 265 7.31 9.10 -2.69
CA GLY A 265 6.71 10.34 -2.18
C GLY A 265 7.08 10.68 -0.74
N GLU A 266 8.08 10.00 -0.16
CA GLU A 266 8.46 10.24 1.23
C GLU A 266 9.00 11.66 1.42
N TYR A 267 8.51 12.32 2.49
CA TYR A 267 8.89 13.66 2.87
C TYR A 267 9.62 13.72 4.22
N VAL A 268 9.05 13.09 5.23
CA VAL A 268 9.47 13.30 6.64
C VAL A 268 10.87 12.74 6.91
N ILE A 269 11.19 11.57 6.38
CA ILE A 269 12.49 10.93 6.60
C ILE A 269 13.61 11.73 5.92
N PRO A 270 13.50 12.10 4.61
CA PRO A 270 14.50 12.97 3.97
C PRO A 270 14.64 14.34 4.62
N GLU A 271 13.53 14.94 5.08
CA GLU A 271 13.54 16.24 5.76
C GLU A 271 14.32 16.20 7.07
N LEU A 272 14.13 15.13 7.87
CA LEU A 272 14.69 15.03 9.20
C LEU A 272 16.08 14.37 9.25
N LEU A 273 16.37 13.43 8.36
CA LEU A 273 17.64 12.67 8.36
C LEU A 273 18.54 13.00 7.18
N GLY A 274 17.99 13.56 6.09
CA GLY A 274 18.73 13.89 4.89
C GLY A 274 19.57 15.16 5.00
N GLY A 275 20.54 15.28 4.13
CA GLY A 275 21.33 16.49 3.95
C GLY A 275 20.69 17.52 3.03
N ALA A 276 21.35 18.66 2.84
CA ALA A 276 20.90 19.70 1.93
C ALA A 276 20.82 19.20 0.46
N ASP A 277 21.68 18.26 0.10
CA ASP A 277 21.76 17.68 -1.25
C ASP A 277 20.77 16.51 -1.44
N THR A 278 20.10 16.06 -0.37
CA THR A 278 19.13 14.96 -0.44
C THR A 278 17.76 15.52 -0.83
N LEU A 279 17.59 15.80 -2.13
CA LEU A 279 16.33 16.26 -2.66
C LEU A 279 15.46 15.08 -3.08
N MET A 280 14.26 15.01 -2.50
CA MET A 280 13.20 14.08 -2.90
C MET A 280 11.94 14.83 -3.27
N ILE A 281 11.18 14.26 -4.20
CA ILE A 281 10.00 14.92 -4.78
C ILE A 281 8.93 15.25 -3.74
N GLY A 282 8.78 14.41 -2.71
CA GLY A 282 7.88 14.67 -1.58
C GLY A 282 8.23 15.95 -0.83
N ARG A 283 9.53 16.24 -0.66
CA ARG A 283 10.01 17.48 -0.04
C ARG A 283 9.72 18.69 -0.92
N VAL A 284 10.07 18.61 -2.20
CA VAL A 284 9.79 19.70 -3.16
C VAL A 284 8.29 20.00 -3.23
N MET A 285 7.44 18.97 -3.30
CA MET A 285 5.99 19.14 -3.29
C MET A 285 5.49 19.84 -2.02
N TRP A 286 6.06 19.52 -0.86
CA TRP A 286 5.75 20.18 0.40
C TRP A 286 6.17 21.66 0.38
N ASP A 287 7.39 21.96 -0.10
CA ASP A 287 7.91 23.32 -0.18
C ASP A 287 7.07 24.18 -1.13
N GLU A 288 6.68 23.66 -2.31
CA GLU A 288 5.80 24.36 -3.24
C GLU A 288 4.44 24.67 -2.61
N PHE A 289 3.85 23.69 -1.92
CA PHE A 289 2.52 23.85 -1.36
C PHE A 289 2.48 24.80 -0.15
N PHE A 290 3.40 24.65 0.80
CA PHE A 290 3.36 25.36 2.08
C PHE A 290 4.27 26.57 2.17
N ASN A 291 5.48 26.51 1.59
CA ASN A 291 6.48 27.57 1.70
C ASN A 291 6.32 28.58 0.56
N ASN A 292 6.18 28.11 -0.68
CA ASN A 292 6.04 28.96 -1.86
C ASN A 292 4.57 29.36 -2.12
N MET A 293 3.61 28.69 -1.45
CA MET A 293 2.15 28.88 -1.66
C MET A 293 1.76 28.72 -3.14
N ASP A 294 2.55 27.93 -3.91
CA ASP A 294 2.27 27.60 -5.30
C ASP A 294 1.51 26.29 -5.40
N TRP A 295 0.19 26.38 -5.12
CA TRP A 295 -0.68 25.21 -5.17
C TRP A 295 -0.82 24.61 -6.58
N PRO A 296 -0.86 25.41 -7.67
CA PRO A 296 -0.84 24.90 -9.03
C PRO A 296 0.41 24.04 -9.31
N MET A 297 1.60 24.55 -8.99
CA MET A 297 2.84 23.83 -9.19
C MET A 297 2.92 22.57 -8.34
N ALA A 298 2.61 22.64 -7.04
CA ALA A 298 2.53 21.48 -6.16
C ALA A 298 1.56 20.42 -6.68
N SER A 299 0.42 20.85 -7.21
CA SER A 299 -0.58 19.96 -7.82
C SER A 299 -0.07 19.32 -9.12
N ALA A 300 0.63 20.06 -9.98
CA ALA A 300 1.24 19.52 -11.19
C ALA A 300 2.32 18.47 -10.88
N VAL A 301 3.19 18.74 -9.90
CA VAL A 301 4.17 17.77 -9.37
C VAL A 301 3.47 16.52 -8.85
N THR A 302 2.39 16.67 -8.08
CA THR A 302 1.62 15.53 -7.55
C THR A 302 1.03 14.68 -8.67
N VAL A 303 0.41 15.29 -9.67
CA VAL A 303 -0.18 14.58 -10.82
C VAL A 303 0.90 13.85 -11.61
N ALA A 304 2.03 14.50 -11.89
CA ALA A 304 3.16 13.88 -12.58
C ALA A 304 3.70 12.67 -11.80
N MET A 305 3.83 12.78 -10.47
CA MET A 305 4.24 11.67 -9.60
C MET A 305 3.25 10.50 -9.66
N VAL A 306 1.95 10.77 -9.58
CA VAL A 306 0.92 9.71 -9.68
C VAL A 306 0.99 9.00 -11.02
N LEU A 307 1.11 9.75 -12.13
CA LEU A 307 1.25 9.17 -13.47
C LEU A 307 2.49 8.27 -13.58
N LEU A 308 3.62 8.71 -13.01
CA LEU A 308 4.86 7.94 -12.98
C LEU A 308 4.68 6.63 -12.17
N LEU A 309 3.97 6.68 -11.03
CA LEU A 309 3.72 5.50 -10.19
C LEU A 309 2.67 4.54 -10.77
N LEU A 310 1.78 5.02 -11.65
CA LEU A 310 0.83 4.14 -12.36
C LEU A 310 1.54 3.13 -13.27
N VAL A 311 2.72 3.46 -13.80
CA VAL A 311 3.48 2.55 -14.68
C VAL A 311 3.86 1.23 -13.99
N PRO A 312 4.58 1.22 -12.84
CA PRO A 312 4.91 -0.03 -12.15
C PRO A 312 3.67 -0.77 -11.64
N MET A 313 2.60 -0.06 -11.24
CA MET A 313 1.35 -0.69 -10.84
C MET A 313 0.65 -1.39 -12.00
N ALA A 314 0.56 -0.75 -13.17
CA ALA A 314 -0.06 -1.32 -14.36
C ALA A 314 0.72 -2.54 -14.86
N LEU A 315 2.05 -2.48 -14.86
CA LEU A 315 2.91 -3.61 -15.20
C LEU A 315 2.68 -4.79 -14.25
N PHE A 316 2.59 -4.53 -12.95
CA PHE A 316 2.32 -5.56 -11.96
C PHE A 316 0.96 -6.24 -12.17
N GLN A 317 -0.10 -5.46 -12.38
CA GLN A 317 -1.43 -6.00 -12.66
C GLN A 317 -1.45 -6.83 -13.94
N TYR A 318 -0.80 -6.36 -15.00
CA TYR A 318 -0.69 -7.08 -16.26
C TYR A 318 -0.03 -8.46 -16.07
N TYR A 319 1.09 -8.53 -15.35
CA TYR A 319 1.77 -9.80 -15.06
C TYR A 319 0.94 -10.74 -14.19
N GLN A 320 0.22 -10.23 -13.19
CA GLN A 320 -0.66 -11.05 -12.34
C GLN A 320 -1.81 -11.67 -13.15
N VAL A 321 -2.46 -10.89 -14.01
CA VAL A 321 -3.55 -11.39 -14.84
C VAL A 321 -3.04 -12.47 -15.79
N LYS A 322 -1.89 -12.25 -16.43
CA LYS A 322 -1.28 -13.22 -17.33
C LYS A 322 -0.94 -14.55 -16.65
N GLU A 323 -0.36 -14.52 -15.44
CA GLU A 323 -0.08 -15.75 -14.66
C GLU A 323 -1.37 -16.52 -14.32
N LEU A 324 -2.49 -15.83 -14.07
CA LEU A 324 -3.78 -16.47 -13.81
C LEU A 324 -4.40 -17.08 -15.10
N GLU A 325 -4.12 -16.52 -16.25
CA GLU A 325 -4.55 -17.06 -17.54
C GLU A 325 -3.73 -18.29 -17.95
N ASP A 326 -2.41 -18.25 -17.76
CA ASP A 326 -1.48 -19.35 -18.06
C ASP A 326 -1.67 -20.56 -17.10
N ALA A 327 -2.31 -20.37 -15.94
CA ALA A 327 -2.60 -21.42 -14.96
C ALA A 327 -3.96 -22.12 -15.17
N LYS A 328 -4.76 -21.70 -16.16
CA LYS A 328 -6.04 -22.33 -16.54
C LYS A 328 -5.87 -23.28 -17.72
#